data_0847cf2286c30e4fa7ad050b81561946
#
_entry.id   0847cf2286c30e4fa7ad050b81561946
#
_cell.length_a   1.000
_cell.length_b   1.000
_cell.length_c   1.000
_cell.angle_alpha   90.00
_cell.angle_beta   90.00
_cell.angle_gamma   90.00
#
_symmetry.space_group_name_H-M   'P 1'
#
loop_
_entity.id
_entity.type
_entity.pdbx_description
1 polymer ?
#
loop_
_entity_poly.entity_id
_entity_poly.type
_entity_poly.pdbx_seq_one_letter_code
_entity_poly.pdbx_strand_id
1 'polypeptide(L)'
;VRMAGRNASKATQIEAMKSGVLSPYVKNLKLYKCPTGIRGELVTYSIVGSMWGGSTPVSGHPDELCIKNRMEILQPGEKFVFVDEGKWPGSPWGVWHDKPMWWDIPTVRHSNGTNWSFADGHSEYYKWRDRRTIDLAELRSPYENVEPGWASVSQPGNEDLEWIQMRMWGKLDYTPSR
;
A
#
# COMPACT_ATOMS: atom_id res chain seq x y z
N VAL A 1 -6.73 -15.04 6.65
CA VAL A 1 -7.95 -14.21 6.87
C VAL A 1 -8.62 -14.00 5.52
N ARG A 2 -9.85 -14.49 5.31
CA ARG A 2 -10.61 -14.14 4.10
C ARG A 2 -10.97 -12.66 4.21
N MET A 3 -10.37 -11.84 3.36
CA MET A 3 -10.85 -10.46 3.21
C MET A 3 -12.26 -10.51 2.62
N ALA A 4 -13.20 -9.80 3.23
CA ALA A 4 -14.50 -9.60 2.62
C ALA A 4 -14.27 -8.83 1.30
N GLY A 5 -14.90 -9.27 0.22
CA GLY A 5 -14.81 -8.55 -1.05
C GLY A 5 -15.31 -7.11 -0.90
N ARG A 6 -14.82 -6.19 -1.72
CA ARG A 6 -15.23 -4.77 -1.74
C ARG A 6 -16.75 -4.59 -1.83
N ASN A 7 -17.40 -5.49 -2.58
CA ASN A 7 -18.86 -5.50 -2.78
C ASN A 7 -19.63 -6.23 -1.67
N ALA A 8 -18.96 -6.74 -0.63
CA ALA A 8 -19.61 -7.35 0.49
C ALA A 8 -20.44 -6.33 1.29
N SER A 9 -21.48 -6.80 1.97
CA SER A 9 -22.27 -5.94 2.85
C SER A 9 -21.41 -5.31 3.94
N LYS A 10 -21.80 -4.13 4.44
CA LYS A 10 -21.09 -3.49 5.56
C LYS A 10 -20.98 -4.39 6.79
N ALA A 11 -22.00 -5.19 7.06
CA ALA A 11 -21.98 -6.15 8.16
C ALA A 11 -20.88 -7.20 7.94
N THR A 12 -20.80 -7.78 6.74
CA THR A 12 -19.77 -8.76 6.37
C THR A 12 -18.35 -8.14 6.45
N GLN A 13 -18.20 -6.90 6.01
CA GLN A 13 -16.91 -6.19 6.12
C GLN A 13 -16.50 -5.98 7.58
N ILE A 14 -17.42 -5.58 8.45
CA ILE A 14 -17.19 -5.41 9.88
C ILE A 14 -16.80 -6.74 10.54
N GLU A 15 -17.47 -7.83 10.23
CA GLU A 15 -17.10 -9.15 10.76
C GLU A 15 -15.71 -9.59 10.29
N ALA A 16 -15.36 -9.33 9.03
CA ALA A 16 -14.01 -9.59 8.51
C ALA A 16 -12.95 -8.76 9.26
N MET A 17 -13.22 -7.49 9.56
CA MET A 17 -12.32 -6.65 10.35
C MET A 17 -12.15 -7.20 11.76
N LYS A 18 -13.24 -7.60 12.44
CA LYS A 18 -13.20 -8.15 13.80
C LYS A 18 -12.49 -9.50 13.88
N SER A 19 -12.53 -10.30 12.82
CA SER A 19 -11.82 -11.58 12.72
C SER A 19 -10.37 -11.42 12.26
N GLY A 20 -9.94 -10.22 11.88
CA GLY A 20 -8.59 -9.93 11.41
C GLY A 20 -7.53 -9.99 12.51
N VAL A 21 -6.29 -10.25 12.13
CA VAL A 21 -5.14 -10.39 13.06
C VAL A 21 -4.84 -9.12 13.86
N LEU A 22 -5.25 -7.96 13.37
CA LEU A 22 -5.10 -6.68 14.08
C LEU A 22 -6.20 -6.43 15.12
N SER A 23 -7.34 -7.12 15.02
CA SER A 23 -8.50 -6.86 15.87
C SER A 23 -8.24 -7.00 17.39
N PRO A 24 -7.40 -7.93 17.87
CA PRO A 24 -7.05 -7.97 19.30
C PRO A 24 -6.37 -6.71 19.80
N TYR A 25 -5.65 -6.01 18.93
CA TYR A 25 -4.84 -4.82 19.24
C TYR A 25 -5.58 -3.52 18.91
N VAL A 26 -6.37 -3.51 17.84
CA VAL A 26 -7.07 -2.32 17.33
C VAL A 26 -8.57 -2.59 17.33
N LYS A 27 -9.20 -2.42 18.49
CA LYS A 27 -10.66 -2.69 18.68
C LYS A 27 -11.56 -1.58 18.13
N ASN A 28 -11.07 -0.34 18.06
CA ASN A 28 -11.83 0.75 17.52
C ASN A 28 -11.76 0.76 15.99
N LEU A 29 -12.86 0.35 15.36
CA LEU A 29 -12.94 0.24 13.90
C LEU A 29 -12.71 1.56 13.16
N LYS A 30 -12.90 2.71 13.81
CA LYS A 30 -12.61 4.02 13.21
C LYS A 30 -11.13 4.22 12.91
N LEU A 31 -10.23 3.50 13.59
CA LEU A 31 -8.78 3.60 13.37
C LEU A 31 -8.31 2.91 12.09
N TYR A 32 -9.15 2.10 11.45
CA TYR A 32 -8.83 1.47 10.16
C TYR A 32 -9.07 2.40 8.96
N LYS A 33 -9.57 3.60 9.23
CA LYS A 33 -9.98 4.56 8.21
C LYS A 33 -9.34 5.93 8.41
N CYS A 34 -8.76 6.46 7.35
CA CYS A 34 -8.37 7.86 7.29
C CYS A 34 -9.63 8.77 7.38
N PRO A 35 -9.64 9.81 8.21
CA PRO A 35 -10.77 10.75 8.32
C PRO A 35 -11.18 11.37 6.99
N THR A 36 -10.22 11.59 6.08
CA THR A 36 -10.44 12.10 4.73
C THR A 36 -10.57 11.00 3.67
N GLY A 37 -10.64 9.73 4.09
CA GLY A 37 -10.82 8.58 3.20
C GLY A 37 -12.16 8.62 2.46
N ILE A 38 -12.27 7.82 1.41
CA ILE A 38 -13.48 7.76 0.57
C ILE A 38 -14.72 7.55 1.44
N ARG A 39 -15.72 8.39 1.20
CA ARG A 39 -16.98 8.31 1.98
C ARG A 39 -17.63 6.96 1.79
N GLY A 40 -17.95 6.32 2.90
CA GLY A 40 -18.58 5.01 2.89
C GLY A 40 -17.61 3.83 3.02
N GLU A 41 -16.31 4.02 2.84
CA GLU A 41 -15.32 2.98 3.13
C GLU A 41 -15.14 2.79 4.65
N LEU A 42 -14.92 1.55 5.07
CA LEU A 42 -14.64 1.20 6.47
C LEU A 42 -13.15 1.07 6.76
N VAL A 43 -12.38 0.72 5.75
CA VAL A 43 -10.92 0.57 5.79
C VAL A 43 -10.32 1.35 4.63
N THR A 44 -9.29 2.14 4.88
CA THR A 44 -8.58 2.91 3.85
C THR A 44 -7.07 2.75 3.94
N TYR A 45 -6.58 2.04 4.96
CA TYR A 45 -5.17 1.71 5.11
C TYR A 45 -4.91 0.31 4.57
N SER A 46 -3.88 0.18 3.74
CA SER A 46 -3.42 -1.08 3.20
C SER A 46 -2.07 -1.46 3.79
N ILE A 47 -1.89 -2.75 4.10
CA ILE A 47 -0.55 -3.26 4.40
C ILE A 47 0.27 -3.29 3.12
N VAL A 48 1.57 -3.00 3.19
CA VAL A 48 2.46 -3.08 2.02
C VAL A 48 2.86 -4.53 1.72
N GLY A 49 3.19 -4.81 0.45
CA GLY A 49 3.49 -6.15 -0.03
C GLY A 49 4.59 -6.87 0.74
N SER A 50 5.67 -6.16 1.10
CA SER A 50 6.79 -6.73 1.87
C SER A 50 6.43 -7.15 3.29
N MET A 51 5.34 -6.63 3.87
CA MET A 51 4.87 -6.94 5.22
C MET A 51 3.69 -7.92 5.24
N TRP A 52 3.23 -8.38 4.08
CA TRP A 52 2.07 -9.25 3.98
C TRP A 52 2.30 -10.64 4.58
N GLY A 53 3.54 -11.12 4.60
CA GLY A 53 3.91 -12.42 5.20
C GLY A 53 3.34 -13.64 4.49
N GLY A 54 2.68 -13.47 3.37
CA GLY A 54 1.99 -14.51 2.64
C GLY A 54 2.66 -14.88 1.32
N SER A 55 2.54 -16.16 0.97
CA SER A 55 2.97 -16.74 -0.30
C SER A 55 1.93 -16.56 -1.40
N THR A 56 1.43 -15.37 -1.62
CA THR A 56 0.64 -15.17 -2.83
C THR A 56 1.60 -14.85 -3.97
N PRO A 57 1.63 -15.67 -5.02
CA PRO A 57 2.34 -15.33 -6.23
C PRO A 57 1.57 -14.23 -6.97
N VAL A 58 1.43 -13.09 -6.33
CA VAL A 58 1.07 -11.87 -7.04
C VAL A 58 2.35 -11.46 -7.73
N SER A 59 2.35 -11.49 -9.03
CA SER A 59 3.48 -11.08 -9.87
C SER A 59 4.09 -9.79 -9.31
N GLY A 60 5.40 -9.80 -9.05
CA GLY A 60 6.10 -8.65 -8.47
C GLY A 60 6.23 -8.61 -6.95
N HIS A 61 5.73 -9.61 -6.22
CA HIS A 61 5.93 -9.76 -4.77
C HIS A 61 6.66 -11.08 -4.50
N PRO A 62 7.99 -11.12 -4.58
CA PRO A 62 8.73 -12.35 -4.34
C PRO A 62 8.67 -12.73 -2.86
N ASP A 63 8.39 -13.99 -2.61
CA ASP A 63 8.22 -14.55 -1.27
C ASP A 63 9.45 -14.34 -0.38
N GLU A 64 10.63 -14.39 -0.98
CA GLU A 64 11.92 -14.20 -0.31
C GLU A 64 12.16 -12.77 0.18
N LEU A 65 11.47 -11.78 -0.39
CA LEU A 65 11.54 -10.38 0.05
C LEU A 65 10.43 -10.02 1.04
N CYS A 66 9.47 -10.91 1.27
CA CYS A 66 8.41 -10.69 2.25
C CYS A 66 8.94 -10.99 3.66
N ILE A 67 8.76 -10.05 4.55
CA ILE A 67 9.15 -10.16 5.95
C ILE A 67 8.15 -11.07 6.66
N LYS A 68 8.64 -12.16 7.22
CA LYS A 68 7.85 -13.19 7.93
C LYS A 68 8.01 -13.11 9.43
N ASN A 69 9.04 -12.41 9.89
CA ASN A 69 9.42 -12.35 11.29
C ASN A 69 9.96 -10.95 11.62
N ARG A 70 9.63 -10.43 12.79
CA ARG A 70 10.08 -9.12 13.24
C ARG A 70 11.60 -8.95 13.22
N MET A 71 12.33 -10.03 13.46
CA MET A 71 13.80 -10.02 13.49
C MET A 71 14.43 -9.82 12.10
N GLU A 72 13.66 -9.99 11.04
CA GLU A 72 14.08 -9.75 9.65
C GLU A 72 13.97 -8.27 9.27
N ILE A 73 13.32 -7.44 10.09
CA ILE A 73 13.17 -6.02 9.82
C ILE A 73 14.50 -5.32 10.13
N LEU A 74 15.27 -5.13 9.07
CA LEU A 74 16.47 -4.30 9.12
C LEU A 74 16.04 -2.83 8.95
N GLN A 75 16.59 -1.93 9.77
CA GLN A 75 16.30 -0.50 9.70
C GLN A 75 14.79 -0.18 9.80
N PRO A 76 14.12 -0.48 10.93
CA PRO A 76 12.66 -0.36 11.04
C PRO A 76 12.12 1.05 10.77
N GLY A 77 12.93 2.10 10.98
CA GLY A 77 12.59 3.48 10.62
C GLY A 77 12.59 3.78 9.12
N GLU A 78 13.08 2.85 8.29
CA GLU A 78 13.08 2.96 6.83
C GLU A 78 12.13 1.94 6.16
N LYS A 79 11.44 1.10 6.94
CA LYS A 79 10.56 0.05 6.44
C LYS A 79 9.10 0.40 6.57
N PHE A 80 8.40 0.47 5.43
CA PHE A 80 6.95 0.67 5.38
C PHE A 80 6.18 -0.50 5.97
N VAL A 81 5.06 -0.19 6.64
CA VAL A 81 4.09 -1.19 7.10
C VAL A 81 2.72 -0.93 6.49
N PHE A 82 2.22 0.30 6.57
CA PHE A 82 0.93 0.68 6.02
C PHE A 82 1.03 1.94 5.18
N VAL A 83 0.12 2.01 4.19
CA VAL A 83 -0.11 3.20 3.37
C VAL A 83 -1.58 3.59 3.40
N ASP A 84 -1.87 4.89 3.34
CA ASP A 84 -3.23 5.37 3.12
C ASP A 84 -3.60 5.23 1.64
N GLU A 85 -4.29 4.16 1.31
CA GLU A 85 -4.79 3.87 -0.04
C GLU A 85 -6.13 4.59 -0.33
N GLY A 86 -6.84 4.98 0.73
CA GLY A 86 -8.07 5.75 0.62
C GLY A 86 -9.35 4.98 0.38
N LYS A 87 -9.27 3.73 0.00
CA LYS A 87 -10.38 2.82 -0.30
C LYS A 87 -10.19 1.50 0.42
N TRP A 88 -11.21 0.64 0.38
CA TRP A 88 -11.09 -0.73 0.87
C TRP A 88 -10.00 -1.48 0.11
N PRO A 89 -8.94 -1.93 0.80
CA PRO A 89 -7.86 -2.68 0.17
C PRO A 89 -8.36 -4.05 -0.28
N GLY A 90 -8.11 -4.39 -1.54
CA GLY A 90 -8.42 -5.73 -2.07
C GLY A 90 -7.28 -6.72 -1.90
N SER A 91 -6.07 -6.20 -1.73
CA SER A 91 -4.80 -6.92 -1.60
C SER A 91 -3.80 -6.04 -0.85
N PRO A 92 -2.61 -6.53 -0.52
CA PRO A 92 -1.52 -5.66 -0.09
C PRO A 92 -1.17 -4.66 -1.18
N TRP A 93 -0.89 -3.42 -0.77
CA TRP A 93 -0.43 -2.39 -1.69
C TRP A 93 1.02 -2.62 -2.09
N GLY A 94 1.36 -2.41 -3.36
CA GLY A 94 2.71 -2.70 -3.82
C GLY A 94 3.15 -2.01 -5.10
N VAL A 95 4.45 -2.14 -5.33
CA VAL A 95 5.16 -1.80 -6.56
C VAL A 95 6.06 -2.96 -6.94
N TRP A 96 6.44 -3.07 -8.21
CA TRP A 96 7.38 -4.09 -8.64
C TRP A 96 8.76 -3.89 -7.95
N HIS A 97 9.47 -4.98 -7.66
CA HIS A 97 10.78 -4.93 -7.00
C HIS A 97 11.94 -4.89 -8.00
N ASP A 98 11.76 -5.51 -9.16
CA ASP A 98 12.78 -5.83 -10.16
C ASP A 98 12.75 -4.92 -11.39
N LYS A 99 11.89 -3.95 -11.42
CA LYS A 99 11.73 -3.00 -12.54
C LYS A 99 11.06 -1.70 -12.09
N PRO A 100 11.28 -0.59 -12.79
CA PRO A 100 10.68 0.71 -12.45
C PRO A 100 9.20 0.74 -12.86
N MET A 101 8.36 0.03 -12.12
CA MET A 101 6.95 -0.15 -12.48
C MET A 101 6.03 -0.12 -11.27
N TRP A 102 4.96 0.64 -11.39
CA TRP A 102 3.84 0.63 -10.46
C TRP A 102 3.03 -0.66 -10.62
N TRP A 103 2.59 -1.23 -9.50
CA TRP A 103 1.58 -2.28 -9.43
C TRP A 103 0.25 -1.68 -9.01
N ASP A 104 0.23 -1.02 -7.86
CA ASP A 104 -0.90 -0.26 -7.38
C ASP A 104 -0.74 1.23 -7.69
N ILE A 105 -1.87 1.93 -7.73
CA ILE A 105 -1.90 3.35 -8.06
C ILE A 105 -1.52 4.17 -6.82
N PRO A 106 -0.61 5.14 -6.93
CA PRO A 106 -0.35 6.09 -5.86
C PRO A 106 -1.59 6.91 -5.52
N THR A 107 -1.70 7.43 -4.31
CA THR A 107 -2.81 8.29 -3.89
C THR A 107 -2.36 9.75 -3.81
N VAL A 108 -3.25 10.68 -4.16
CA VAL A 108 -2.97 12.14 -4.19
C VAL A 108 -3.88 12.93 -3.24
N ARG A 109 -4.63 12.24 -2.37
CA ARG A 109 -5.68 12.86 -1.53
C ARG A 109 -5.16 13.82 -0.46
N HIS A 110 -3.90 13.72 -0.08
CA HIS A 110 -3.26 14.57 0.92
C HIS A 110 -2.36 15.62 0.24
N SER A 111 -2.95 16.50 -0.56
CA SER A 111 -2.20 17.57 -1.27
C SER A 111 -1.06 17.03 -2.12
N ASN A 112 -1.38 16.07 -3.01
CA ASN A 112 -0.44 15.38 -3.89
C ASN A 112 0.62 14.56 -3.12
N GLY A 113 0.16 13.80 -2.14
CA GLY A 113 1.00 12.89 -1.36
C GLY A 113 0.18 11.86 -0.63
N THR A 114 0.84 11.07 0.18
CA THR A 114 0.20 10.08 1.05
C THR A 114 0.93 9.93 2.38
N ASN A 115 0.26 9.29 3.34
CA ASN A 115 0.83 9.00 4.65
C ASN A 115 1.28 7.53 4.70
N TRP A 116 2.47 7.33 5.25
CA TRP A 116 3.10 6.04 5.47
C TRP A 116 3.28 5.79 6.96
N SER A 117 3.12 4.56 7.40
CA SER A 117 3.60 4.11 8.69
C SER A 117 4.82 3.21 8.54
N PHE A 118 5.71 3.27 9.51
CA PHE A 118 6.98 2.56 9.52
C PHE A 118 7.03 1.50 10.61
N ALA A 119 7.97 0.57 10.50
CA ALA A 119 8.05 -0.57 11.39
C ALA A 119 8.55 -0.24 12.81
N ASP A 120 9.11 0.94 13.04
CA ASP A 120 9.44 1.48 14.36
C ASP A 120 8.26 2.18 15.05
N GLY A 121 7.13 2.34 14.33
CA GLY A 121 5.90 2.94 14.83
C GLY A 121 5.69 4.42 14.50
N HIS A 122 6.64 5.08 13.85
CA HIS A 122 6.39 6.45 13.38
C HIS A 122 5.54 6.49 12.11
N SER A 123 5.02 7.65 11.78
CA SER A 123 4.35 7.92 10.51
C SER A 123 4.90 9.19 9.87
N GLU A 124 4.95 9.20 8.55
CA GLU A 124 5.46 10.28 7.74
C GLU A 124 4.52 10.59 6.59
N TYR A 125 4.35 11.89 6.32
CA TYR A 125 3.72 12.35 5.09
C TYR A 125 4.78 12.49 4.00
N TYR A 126 4.54 11.87 2.85
CA TYR A 126 5.39 12.03 1.67
C TYR A 126 4.61 12.73 0.56
N LYS A 127 5.12 13.87 0.13
CA LYS A 127 4.60 14.61 -1.02
C LYS A 127 5.29 14.12 -2.29
N TRP A 128 4.50 13.75 -3.29
CA TRP A 128 5.02 13.32 -4.58
C TRP A 128 5.83 14.44 -5.24
N ARG A 129 6.98 14.08 -5.80
CA ARG A 129 7.94 14.99 -6.43
C ARG A 129 7.90 14.86 -7.95
N ASP A 130 7.70 13.66 -8.46
CA ASP A 130 7.60 13.39 -9.88
C ASP A 130 6.17 13.65 -10.37
N ARG A 131 6.03 14.53 -11.36
CA ARG A 131 4.71 14.87 -11.92
C ARG A 131 3.99 13.64 -12.48
N ARG A 132 4.75 12.66 -13.04
CA ARG A 132 4.18 11.42 -13.58
C ARG A 132 3.46 10.57 -12.51
N THR A 133 3.90 10.63 -11.25
CA THR A 133 3.23 9.99 -10.11
C THR A 133 1.86 10.61 -9.86
N ILE A 134 1.80 11.95 -9.89
CA ILE A 134 0.56 12.70 -9.68
C ILE A 134 -0.42 12.44 -10.83
N ASP A 135 0.06 12.55 -12.08
CA ASP A 135 -0.75 12.32 -13.27
C ASP A 135 -1.33 10.91 -13.32
N LEU A 136 -0.54 9.90 -12.93
CA LEU A 136 -1.00 8.52 -12.86
C LEU A 136 -2.14 8.37 -11.85
N ALA A 137 -2.03 9.01 -10.69
CA ALA A 137 -3.05 8.96 -9.66
C ALA A 137 -4.34 9.72 -10.07
N GLU A 138 -4.21 10.88 -10.73
CA GLU A 138 -5.33 11.69 -11.21
C GLU A 138 -6.09 11.00 -12.35
N LEU A 139 -5.36 10.42 -13.33
CA LEU A 139 -5.95 9.74 -14.48
C LEU A 139 -6.72 8.46 -14.08
N ARG A 140 -6.32 7.84 -12.98
CA ARG A 140 -6.91 6.59 -12.49
C ARG A 140 -7.56 6.79 -11.13
N SER A 141 -8.23 7.91 -10.94
CA SER A 141 -8.92 8.24 -9.69
C SER A 141 -9.68 7.03 -9.13
N PRO A 142 -9.52 6.69 -7.86
CA PRO A 142 -10.22 5.59 -7.22
C PRO A 142 -11.75 5.78 -7.12
N TYR A 143 -12.26 6.92 -7.58
CA TYR A 143 -13.69 7.25 -7.58
C TYR A 143 -14.44 6.73 -8.81
N GLU A 144 -13.73 6.41 -9.88
CA GLU A 144 -14.32 5.79 -11.06
C GLU A 144 -14.18 4.26 -10.94
N ASN A 145 -15.17 3.54 -11.45
CA ASN A 145 -15.31 2.06 -11.39
C ASN A 145 -14.21 1.29 -12.14
N VAL A 146 -12.98 1.75 -12.05
CA VAL A 146 -11.83 1.03 -12.56
C VAL A 146 -11.52 -0.08 -11.56
N GLU A 147 -11.52 -1.31 -12.04
CA GLU A 147 -11.08 -2.47 -11.27
C GLU A 147 -9.80 -2.14 -10.50
N PRO A 148 -9.74 -2.47 -9.21
CA PRO A 148 -8.62 -2.04 -8.38
C PRO A 148 -7.30 -2.56 -8.91
N GLY A 149 -6.36 -1.63 -9.16
CA GLY A 149 -4.97 -1.87 -8.90
C GLY A 149 -4.15 -2.67 -9.89
N TRP A 150 -4.33 -2.61 -11.17
CA TRP A 150 -3.39 -3.27 -12.09
C TRP A 150 -2.78 -2.22 -13.02
N ALA A 151 -2.13 -1.27 -12.39
CA ALA A 151 -1.55 -0.15 -13.14
C ALA A 151 -0.23 -0.51 -13.80
N SER A 152 0.24 -1.69 -13.91
CA SER A 152 1.51 -2.07 -14.59
C SER A 152 2.10 -0.95 -15.48
N VAL A 153 2.33 0.23 -14.89
CA VAL A 153 2.81 1.44 -15.56
C VAL A 153 4.29 1.59 -15.29
N SER A 154 5.07 1.46 -16.35
CA SER A 154 6.52 1.67 -16.30
C SER A 154 6.84 3.15 -16.25
N GLN A 155 7.66 3.56 -15.29
CA GLN A 155 8.14 4.92 -15.13
C GLN A 155 9.64 4.93 -14.74
N PRO A 156 10.55 4.60 -15.65
CA PRO A 156 11.99 4.66 -15.38
C PRO A 156 12.44 6.04 -14.92
N GLY A 157 13.34 6.09 -13.92
CA GLY A 157 13.86 7.32 -13.35
C GLY A 157 12.81 8.15 -12.58
N ASN A 158 11.70 7.53 -12.14
CA ASN A 158 10.76 8.17 -11.24
C ASN A 158 11.26 8.08 -9.80
N GLU A 159 11.64 9.24 -9.23
CA GLU A 159 12.23 9.31 -7.89
C GLU A 159 11.26 8.84 -6.78
N ASP A 160 9.96 9.05 -6.94
CA ASP A 160 8.94 8.61 -5.97
C ASP A 160 8.84 7.07 -5.96
N LEU A 161 8.85 6.47 -7.14
CA LEU A 161 8.79 5.02 -7.29
C LEU A 161 10.03 4.35 -6.71
N GLU A 162 11.22 4.87 -7.01
CA GLU A 162 12.48 4.36 -6.46
C GLU A 162 12.52 4.52 -4.92
N TRP A 163 12.06 5.64 -4.39
CA TRP A 163 11.94 5.88 -2.95
C TRP A 163 11.04 4.86 -2.27
N ILE A 164 9.89 4.51 -2.89
CA ILE A 164 8.97 3.50 -2.38
C ILE A 164 9.60 2.11 -2.43
N GLN A 165 10.21 1.75 -3.56
CA GLN A 165 10.81 0.43 -3.74
C GLN A 165 11.90 0.16 -2.70
N MET A 166 12.76 1.15 -2.43
CA MET A 166 13.79 1.03 -1.40
C MET A 166 13.20 0.81 0.00
N ARG A 167 12.13 1.51 0.37
CA ARG A 167 11.50 1.38 1.69
C ARG A 167 10.62 0.14 1.82
N MET A 168 10.09 -0.33 0.71
CA MET A 168 9.29 -1.55 0.68
C MET A 168 10.18 -2.80 0.63
N TRP A 169 11.13 -2.85 -0.30
CA TRP A 169 11.93 -4.04 -0.60
C TRP A 169 13.35 -4.01 -0.02
N GLY A 170 13.88 -2.81 0.27
CA GLY A 170 15.23 -2.59 0.81
C GLY A 170 16.32 -2.58 -0.26
N LYS A 171 15.96 -2.79 -1.51
CA LYS A 171 16.87 -2.78 -2.67
C LYS A 171 16.11 -2.49 -3.97
N LEU A 172 16.86 -2.09 -4.98
CA LEU A 172 16.42 -2.11 -6.37
C LEU A 172 17.13 -3.28 -7.06
N ASP A 173 16.38 -4.16 -7.69
CA ASP A 173 16.95 -5.27 -8.49
C ASP A 173 17.14 -4.86 -9.97
N TYR A 174 17.31 -3.56 -10.22
CA TYR A 174 17.62 -2.98 -11.51
C TYR A 174 18.47 -1.72 -11.33
N THR A 175 19.11 -1.25 -12.41
CA THR A 175 19.84 0.02 -12.40
C THR A 175 18.91 1.17 -12.75
N PRO A 176 18.72 2.16 -11.87
CA PRO A 176 17.90 3.33 -12.18
C PRO A 176 18.41 4.09 -13.41
N SER A 177 17.49 4.52 -14.26
CA SER A 177 17.79 5.45 -15.36
C SER A 177 17.95 6.84 -14.77
N ARG A 178 19.08 7.46 -14.99
CA ARG A 178 19.34 8.86 -14.64
C ARG A 178 18.98 9.78 -15.78
#